data_19f6475c4c97ef227d6b576b24856bee
#
_entry.id   19f6475c4c97ef227d6b576b24856bee
#
_cell.length_a   1.000
_cell.length_b   1.000
_cell.length_c   1.000
_cell.angle_alpha   90.00
_cell.angle_beta   90.00
_cell.angle_gamma   90.00
#
_symmetry.space_group_name_H-M   'P 1'
#
loop_
_entity.id
_entity.type
_entity.pdbx_description
1 polymer ?
#
loop_
_entity_poly.entity_id
_entity_poly.type
_entity_poly.pdbx_seq_one_letter_code
_entity_poly.pdbx_strand_id
1 'polypeptide(L)'
;MIKIIIIDSDEAERRRLKDSLSSQNDFDIIGIGKDCYDAVKLVESKRPDIVIMDIELKDGGGIGLIPLLKRKSPNTAVVFFTDCEDEERICRALFQEPAGYVAKRGGVPNLCRVIKNISHGDWCISSQIGSKVCSVFSHMVKRGMYSEIMPHNKLQAPPETPPGVSGIELRIIGFIAQGYSTCQIAEKLSITNGTARNYISVVMRKVGVSNRSQLALFAVHHGLVPL
;
A
#
# COMPACT_ATOMS: atom_id res chain seq x y z
N MET A 1 1.47 -0.65 -22.16
CA MET A 1 2.74 -0.76 -21.41
C MET A 1 2.66 0.19 -20.22
N ILE A 2 3.02 -0.28 -19.03
CA ILE A 2 3.01 0.50 -17.79
C ILE A 2 4.31 1.30 -17.73
N LYS A 3 4.22 2.63 -17.69
CA LYS A 3 5.37 3.55 -17.62
C LYS A 3 5.90 3.62 -16.18
N ILE A 4 7.15 3.22 -15.98
CA ILE A 4 7.75 3.08 -14.67
C ILE A 4 8.98 3.98 -14.52
N ILE A 5 9.10 4.62 -13.35
CA ILE A 5 10.32 5.27 -12.89
C ILE A 5 10.88 4.49 -11.70
N ILE A 6 12.20 4.33 -11.65
CA ILE A 6 12.93 3.66 -10.58
C ILE A 6 13.73 4.69 -9.81
N ILE A 7 13.56 4.77 -8.49
CA ILE A 7 14.30 5.67 -7.59
C ILE A 7 14.92 4.85 -6.46
N ASP A 8 16.23 4.77 -6.46
CA ASP A 8 16.98 4.06 -5.43
C ASP A 8 18.39 4.70 -5.34
N SER A 9 18.94 4.83 -4.14
CA SER A 9 20.29 5.40 -3.96
C SER A 9 21.40 4.42 -4.33
N ASP A 10 21.14 3.11 -4.39
CA ASP A 10 22.07 2.07 -4.80
C ASP A 10 22.08 1.91 -6.34
N GLU A 11 23.23 2.14 -6.95
CA GLU A 11 23.41 2.02 -8.39
C GLU A 11 23.25 0.58 -8.89
N ALA A 12 23.75 -0.39 -8.14
CA ALA A 12 23.64 -1.81 -8.51
C ALA A 12 22.18 -2.24 -8.51
N GLU A 13 21.41 -1.80 -7.51
CA GLU A 13 19.98 -2.10 -7.41
C GLU A 13 19.19 -1.43 -8.56
N ARG A 14 19.51 -0.18 -8.88
CA ARG A 14 18.87 0.49 -10.04
C ARG A 14 19.11 -0.26 -11.35
N ARG A 15 20.36 -0.74 -11.60
CA ARG A 15 20.69 -1.54 -12.79
C ARG A 15 19.93 -2.86 -12.79
N ARG A 16 19.96 -3.59 -11.67
CA ARG A 16 19.27 -4.87 -11.51
C ARG A 16 17.77 -4.74 -11.79
N LEU A 17 17.11 -3.73 -11.21
CA LEU A 17 15.69 -3.48 -11.44
C LEU A 17 15.41 -3.12 -12.90
N LYS A 18 16.21 -2.22 -13.49
CA LYS A 18 16.05 -1.86 -14.89
C LYS A 18 16.10 -3.08 -15.80
N ASP A 19 17.16 -3.89 -15.69
CA ASP A 19 17.37 -5.05 -16.56
C ASP A 19 16.24 -6.08 -16.39
N SER A 20 15.88 -6.36 -15.14
CA SER A 20 14.82 -7.34 -14.83
C SER A 20 13.41 -6.87 -15.24
N LEU A 21 13.10 -5.59 -15.09
CA LEU A 21 11.78 -5.07 -15.45
C LEU A 21 11.67 -4.82 -16.96
N SER A 22 12.76 -4.39 -17.64
CA SER A 22 12.78 -4.20 -19.10
C SER A 22 12.66 -5.51 -19.86
N SER A 23 12.94 -6.65 -19.24
CA SER A 23 12.70 -7.97 -19.84
C SER A 23 11.21 -8.36 -19.90
N GLN A 24 10.33 -7.60 -19.24
CA GLN A 24 8.89 -7.84 -19.25
C GLN A 24 8.23 -6.98 -20.33
N ASN A 25 7.46 -7.61 -21.21
CA ASN A 25 6.79 -6.92 -22.34
C ASN A 25 5.74 -5.88 -21.90
N ASP A 26 5.26 -5.95 -20.65
CA ASP A 26 4.22 -5.09 -20.14
C ASP A 26 4.74 -3.76 -19.55
N PHE A 27 6.06 -3.64 -19.34
CA PHE A 27 6.68 -2.52 -18.61
C PHE A 27 7.57 -1.68 -19.51
N ASP A 28 7.54 -0.36 -19.29
CA ASP A 28 8.38 0.64 -19.96
C ASP A 28 9.11 1.47 -18.90
N ILE A 29 10.42 1.29 -18.78
CA ILE A 29 11.24 2.02 -17.81
C ILE A 29 11.63 3.37 -18.42
N ILE A 30 10.83 4.39 -18.13
CA ILE A 30 10.97 5.73 -18.71
C ILE A 30 11.93 6.65 -17.95
N GLY A 31 12.39 6.26 -16.76
CA GLY A 31 13.32 7.08 -15.98
C GLY A 31 13.94 6.32 -14.81
N ILE A 32 15.14 6.77 -14.43
CA ILE A 32 15.91 6.24 -13.31
C ILE A 32 16.51 7.44 -12.55
N GLY A 33 16.37 7.46 -11.25
CA GLY A 33 16.90 8.49 -10.36
C GLY A 33 17.52 7.88 -9.10
N LYS A 34 18.31 8.69 -8.40
CA LYS A 34 19.09 8.25 -7.23
C LYS A 34 18.62 8.88 -5.91
N ASP A 35 17.82 9.95 -5.97
CA ASP A 35 17.43 10.77 -4.82
C ASP A 35 16.04 11.41 -5.01
N CYS A 36 15.58 12.15 -4.00
CA CYS A 36 14.30 12.84 -4.03
C CYS A 36 14.21 13.92 -5.12
N TYR A 37 15.30 14.58 -5.42
CA TYR A 37 15.34 15.60 -6.48
C TYR A 37 15.06 14.98 -7.85
N ASP A 38 15.74 13.88 -8.17
CA ASP A 38 15.52 13.13 -9.41
C ASP A 38 14.09 12.61 -9.48
N ALA A 39 13.53 12.09 -8.36
CA ALA A 39 12.17 11.61 -8.31
C ALA A 39 11.15 12.68 -8.70
N VAL A 40 11.25 13.88 -8.11
CA VAL A 40 10.34 15.00 -8.40
C VAL A 40 10.47 15.44 -9.86
N LYS A 41 11.70 15.65 -10.34
CA LYS A 41 11.99 16.08 -11.70
C LYS A 41 11.47 15.08 -12.76
N LEU A 42 11.70 13.80 -12.51
CA LEU A 42 11.27 12.74 -13.44
C LEU A 42 9.75 12.59 -13.46
N VAL A 43 9.09 12.62 -12.29
CA VAL A 43 7.62 12.51 -12.20
C VAL A 43 6.97 13.72 -12.88
N GLU A 44 7.44 14.93 -12.63
CA GLU A 44 6.89 16.15 -13.23
C GLU A 44 7.00 16.15 -14.75
N SER A 45 8.17 15.74 -15.29
CA SER A 45 8.46 15.78 -16.72
C SER A 45 7.86 14.59 -17.49
N LYS A 46 7.82 13.40 -16.90
CA LYS A 46 7.48 12.16 -17.61
C LYS A 46 6.11 11.57 -17.25
N ARG A 47 5.52 12.01 -16.13
CA ARG A 47 4.19 11.55 -15.65
C ARG A 47 4.03 10.04 -15.74
N PRO A 48 4.81 9.26 -14.98
CA PRO A 48 4.75 7.81 -15.02
C PRO A 48 3.42 7.28 -14.46
N ASP A 49 3.09 6.05 -14.80
CA ASP A 49 2.00 5.33 -14.15
C ASP A 49 2.41 4.90 -12.75
N ILE A 50 3.67 4.43 -12.60
CA ILE A 50 4.21 3.93 -11.34
C ILE A 50 5.61 4.48 -11.07
N VAL A 51 5.86 4.86 -9.82
CA VAL A 51 7.20 5.11 -9.26
C VAL A 51 7.54 3.98 -8.30
N ILE A 52 8.60 3.25 -8.58
CA ILE A 52 9.23 2.31 -7.64
C ILE A 52 10.28 3.09 -6.88
N MET A 53 10.19 3.13 -5.56
CA MET A 53 11.06 3.98 -4.74
C MET A 53 11.52 3.27 -3.48
N ASP A 54 12.82 3.35 -3.17
CA ASP A 54 13.30 2.99 -1.84
C ASP A 54 12.89 4.05 -0.82
N ILE A 55 12.53 3.63 0.38
CA ILE A 55 12.27 4.56 1.48
C ILE A 55 13.56 5.12 2.09
N GLU A 56 14.69 4.44 1.92
CA GLU A 56 16.00 4.80 2.46
C GLU A 56 16.86 5.53 1.43
N LEU A 57 16.33 6.60 0.86
CA LEU A 57 17.13 7.47 0.00
C LEU A 57 18.17 8.24 0.82
N LYS A 58 19.36 8.47 0.25
CA LYS A 58 20.50 9.12 0.94
C LYS A 58 20.18 10.51 1.49
N ASP A 59 19.26 11.22 0.86
CA ASP A 59 18.76 12.52 1.30
C ASP A 59 17.65 12.43 2.36
N GLY A 60 17.32 11.22 2.83
CA GLY A 60 16.41 10.96 3.95
C GLY A 60 14.92 11.18 3.66
N GLY A 61 14.56 11.57 2.44
CA GLY A 61 13.23 12.11 2.12
C GLY A 61 12.21 11.12 1.51
N GLY A 62 12.58 9.86 1.25
CA GLY A 62 11.75 8.93 0.48
C GLY A 62 10.30 8.79 0.99
N ILE A 63 10.12 8.66 2.29
CA ILE A 63 8.78 8.52 2.90
C ILE A 63 7.93 9.77 2.70
N GLY A 64 8.49 10.96 2.97
CA GLY A 64 7.77 12.23 2.90
C GLY A 64 7.50 12.75 1.49
N LEU A 65 7.97 12.05 0.46
CA LEU A 65 7.91 12.54 -0.91
C LEU A 65 6.55 12.31 -1.57
N ILE A 66 5.78 11.32 -1.14
CA ILE A 66 4.51 10.94 -1.78
C ILE A 66 3.54 12.12 -1.97
N PRO A 67 3.26 12.97 -0.95
CA PRO A 67 2.34 14.09 -1.15
C PRO A 67 2.81 15.07 -2.24
N LEU A 68 4.12 15.26 -2.37
CA LEU A 68 4.69 16.13 -3.40
C LEU A 68 4.55 15.49 -4.79
N LEU A 69 4.87 14.20 -4.93
CA LEU A 69 4.72 13.46 -6.19
C LEU A 69 3.27 13.45 -6.66
N LYS A 70 2.32 13.19 -5.75
CA LYS A 70 0.87 13.22 -6.05
C LYS A 70 0.39 14.61 -6.49
N ARG A 71 0.93 15.70 -5.93
CA ARG A 71 0.61 17.05 -6.42
C ARG A 71 1.13 17.31 -7.85
N LYS A 72 2.31 16.75 -8.19
CA LYS A 72 2.91 16.91 -9.52
C LYS A 72 2.25 16.00 -10.56
N SER A 73 1.86 14.80 -10.17
CA SER A 73 1.18 13.82 -11.03
C SER A 73 0.17 13.00 -10.22
N PRO A 74 -1.10 13.45 -10.14
CA PRO A 74 -2.13 12.83 -9.28
C PRO A 74 -2.40 11.36 -9.57
N ASN A 75 -2.22 10.94 -10.82
CA ASN A 75 -2.48 9.57 -11.26
C ASN A 75 -1.28 8.63 -11.07
N THR A 76 -0.11 9.14 -10.68
CA THR A 76 1.08 8.33 -10.45
C THR A 76 0.93 7.53 -9.16
N ALA A 77 1.04 6.22 -9.25
CA ALA A 77 1.09 5.32 -8.12
C ALA A 77 2.53 5.21 -7.57
N VAL A 78 2.71 5.27 -6.26
CA VAL A 78 4.02 5.08 -5.62
C VAL A 78 4.07 3.70 -4.96
N VAL A 79 5.10 2.93 -5.28
CA VAL A 79 5.39 1.61 -4.72
C VAL A 79 6.71 1.69 -3.98
N PHE A 80 6.68 1.47 -2.69
CA PHE A 80 7.93 1.29 -1.94
C PHE A 80 8.52 -0.09 -2.18
N PHE A 81 9.80 -0.13 -2.54
CA PHE A 81 10.58 -1.34 -2.73
C PHE A 81 11.86 -1.22 -1.90
N THR A 82 11.90 -1.86 -0.74
CA THR A 82 12.89 -1.58 0.28
C THR A 82 13.20 -2.81 1.14
N ASP A 83 14.38 -2.84 1.74
CA ASP A 83 14.75 -3.83 2.76
C ASP A 83 14.61 -3.28 4.19
N CYS A 84 14.05 -2.08 4.34
CA CYS A 84 13.81 -1.51 5.65
C CYS A 84 12.96 -2.44 6.52
N GLU A 85 13.51 -2.78 7.69
CA GLU A 85 12.85 -3.62 8.69
C GLU A 85 12.37 -2.84 9.91
N ASP A 86 12.69 -1.56 9.97
CA ASP A 86 12.30 -0.66 11.05
C ASP A 86 10.80 -0.43 11.07
N GLU A 87 10.17 -0.84 12.17
CA GLU A 87 8.71 -0.81 12.33
C GLU A 87 8.15 0.60 12.27
N GLU A 88 8.82 1.59 12.87
CA GLU A 88 8.38 2.98 12.87
C GLU A 88 8.42 3.56 11.45
N ARG A 89 9.49 3.29 10.70
CA ARG A 89 9.62 3.72 9.30
C ARG A 89 8.59 3.06 8.40
N ILE A 90 8.31 1.76 8.59
CA ILE A 90 7.25 1.05 7.87
C ILE A 90 5.90 1.73 8.13
N CYS A 91 5.58 2.01 9.39
CA CYS A 91 4.34 2.71 9.74
C CYS A 91 4.27 4.10 9.09
N ARG A 92 5.34 4.90 9.22
CA ARG A 92 5.40 6.24 8.59
C ARG A 92 5.21 6.18 7.08
N ALA A 93 5.81 5.17 6.42
CA ALA A 93 5.66 4.96 4.99
C ALA A 93 4.22 4.62 4.60
N LEU A 94 3.56 3.76 5.36
CA LEU A 94 2.17 3.39 5.12
C LEU A 94 1.18 4.53 5.36
N PHE A 95 1.46 5.42 6.33
CA PHE A 95 0.66 6.63 6.55
C PHE A 95 0.69 7.61 5.37
N GLN A 96 1.70 7.53 4.50
CA GLN A 96 1.74 8.32 3.26
C GLN A 96 0.88 7.74 2.13
N GLU A 97 0.17 6.65 2.40
CA GLU A 97 -0.74 5.99 1.45
C GLU A 97 -0.06 5.61 0.11
N PRO A 98 1.06 4.84 0.14
CA PRO A 98 1.62 4.31 -1.08
C PRO A 98 0.62 3.38 -1.75
N ALA A 99 0.68 3.23 -3.07
CA ALA A 99 -0.12 2.24 -3.78
C ALA A 99 0.35 0.79 -3.48
N GLY A 100 1.61 0.64 -3.08
CA GLY A 100 2.17 -0.65 -2.69
C GLY A 100 3.40 -0.54 -1.80
N TYR A 101 3.67 -1.64 -1.08
CA TYR A 101 4.88 -1.81 -0.28
C TYR A 101 5.42 -3.23 -0.43
N VAL A 102 6.64 -3.36 -0.93
CA VAL A 102 7.28 -4.63 -1.27
C VAL A 102 8.66 -4.71 -0.66
N ALA A 103 8.97 -5.80 0.03
CA ALA A 103 10.32 -6.07 0.53
C ALA A 103 11.23 -6.52 -0.62
N LYS A 104 12.45 -5.95 -0.74
CA LYS A 104 13.45 -6.33 -1.77
C LYS A 104 13.79 -7.81 -1.74
N ARG A 105 13.83 -8.41 -0.54
CA ARG A 105 14.04 -9.87 -0.35
C ARG A 105 12.96 -10.74 -1.00
N GLY A 106 11.77 -10.20 -1.29
CA GLY A 106 10.72 -10.89 -2.05
C GLY A 106 11.04 -11.01 -3.54
N GLY A 107 12.07 -10.32 -4.01
CA GLY A 107 12.58 -10.35 -5.37
C GLY A 107 11.70 -9.64 -6.40
N VAL A 108 12.26 -9.51 -7.60
CA VAL A 108 11.60 -8.85 -8.75
C VAL A 108 10.30 -9.54 -9.17
N PRO A 109 10.16 -10.89 -9.13
CA PRO A 109 8.88 -11.53 -9.48
C PRO A 109 7.71 -11.06 -8.62
N ASN A 110 7.95 -10.86 -7.30
CA ASN A 110 6.92 -10.33 -6.41
C ASN A 110 6.60 -8.86 -6.72
N LEU A 111 7.62 -8.06 -7.03
CA LEU A 111 7.44 -6.67 -7.45
C LEU A 111 6.62 -6.58 -8.74
N CYS A 112 6.92 -7.40 -9.77
CA CYS A 112 6.15 -7.45 -11.02
C CYS A 112 4.68 -7.77 -10.78
N ARG A 113 4.38 -8.73 -9.90
CA ARG A 113 3.00 -9.07 -9.54
C ARG A 113 2.28 -7.89 -8.88
N VAL A 114 2.96 -7.19 -7.97
CA VAL A 114 2.42 -6.01 -7.29
C VAL A 114 2.16 -4.87 -8.29
N ILE A 115 3.10 -4.60 -9.20
CA ILE A 115 2.94 -3.58 -10.26
C ILE A 115 1.69 -3.87 -11.12
N LYS A 116 1.51 -5.13 -11.55
CA LYS A 116 0.34 -5.53 -12.34
C LYS A 116 -0.96 -5.33 -11.57
N ASN A 117 -1.02 -5.72 -10.31
CA ASN A 117 -2.20 -5.52 -9.47
C ASN A 117 -2.53 -4.03 -9.29
N ILE A 118 -1.52 -3.19 -9.04
CA ILE A 118 -1.68 -1.74 -8.89
C ILE A 118 -2.21 -1.11 -10.19
N SER A 119 -1.72 -1.55 -11.35
CA SER A 119 -2.22 -1.05 -12.65
C SER A 119 -3.70 -1.36 -12.89
N HIS A 120 -4.26 -2.33 -12.15
CA HIS A 120 -5.70 -2.64 -12.15
C HIS A 120 -6.47 -1.94 -11.01
N GLY A 121 -5.82 -1.02 -10.28
CA GLY A 121 -6.44 -0.26 -9.20
C GLY A 121 -6.43 -0.95 -7.84
N ASP A 122 -5.68 -2.04 -7.69
CA ASP A 122 -5.52 -2.72 -6.39
C ASP A 122 -4.42 -2.05 -5.58
N TRP A 123 -4.60 -1.99 -4.26
CA TRP A 123 -3.53 -1.68 -3.32
C TRP A 123 -2.85 -2.98 -2.88
N CYS A 124 -1.53 -3.00 -2.84
CA CYS A 124 -0.78 -4.24 -2.57
C CYS A 124 0.32 -4.05 -1.53
N ILE A 125 0.30 -4.88 -0.49
CA ILE A 125 1.45 -5.09 0.40
C ILE A 125 1.99 -6.51 0.21
N SER A 126 3.31 -6.67 0.24
CA SER A 126 3.89 -8.03 0.32
C SER A 126 3.55 -8.67 1.67
N SER A 127 3.37 -10.00 1.68
CA SER A 127 3.00 -10.75 2.89
C SER A 127 3.96 -10.52 4.06
N GLN A 128 5.26 -10.37 3.76
CA GLN A 128 6.30 -10.08 4.77
C GLN A 128 6.07 -8.73 5.48
N ILE A 129 5.65 -7.72 4.73
CA ILE A 129 5.34 -6.41 5.29
C ILE A 129 3.99 -6.44 6.01
N GLY A 130 3.00 -7.14 5.47
CA GLY A 130 1.69 -7.30 6.10
C GLY A 130 1.78 -7.87 7.52
N SER A 131 2.60 -8.90 7.72
CA SER A 131 2.83 -9.48 9.06
C SER A 131 3.46 -8.49 10.03
N LYS A 132 4.44 -7.69 9.58
CA LYS A 132 5.06 -6.65 10.41
C LYS A 132 4.07 -5.55 10.78
N VAL A 133 3.26 -5.11 9.85
CA VAL A 133 2.20 -4.11 10.10
C VAL A 133 1.24 -4.59 11.16
N CYS A 134 0.77 -5.83 11.08
CA CYS A 134 -0.10 -6.42 12.10
C CYS A 134 0.57 -6.49 13.48
N SER A 135 1.87 -6.85 13.53
CA SER A 135 2.65 -6.86 14.77
C SER A 135 2.75 -5.48 15.41
N VAL A 136 3.12 -4.47 14.62
CA VAL A 136 3.23 -3.08 15.07
C VAL A 136 1.91 -2.56 15.62
N PHE A 137 0.81 -2.79 14.89
CA PHE A 137 -0.52 -2.41 15.35
C PHE A 137 -0.88 -3.08 16.68
N SER A 138 -0.61 -4.38 16.81
CA SER A 138 -0.85 -5.11 18.05
C SER A 138 -0.07 -4.52 19.22
N HIS A 139 1.18 -4.13 19.00
CA HIS A 139 2.02 -3.48 20.02
C HIS A 139 1.53 -2.06 20.36
N MET A 140 1.12 -1.27 19.38
CA MET A 140 0.57 0.07 19.60
C MET A 140 -0.74 0.03 20.40
N VAL A 141 -1.63 -0.90 20.08
CA VAL A 141 -2.88 -1.11 20.82
C VAL A 141 -2.59 -1.52 22.27
N LYS A 142 -1.66 -2.47 22.50
CA LYS A 142 -1.27 -2.92 23.84
C LYS A 142 -0.62 -1.84 24.70
N ARG A 143 0.08 -0.86 24.09
CA ARG A 143 0.74 0.25 24.77
C ARG A 143 -0.16 1.47 24.99
N GLY A 144 -1.42 1.42 24.59
CA GLY A 144 -2.34 2.56 24.71
C GLY A 144 -1.98 3.78 23.84
N MET A 145 -0.97 3.65 22.96
CA MET A 145 -0.52 4.73 22.06
C MET A 145 -1.53 5.00 20.94
N TYR A 146 -2.60 4.25 20.90
CA TYR A 146 -3.63 4.33 19.88
C TYR A 146 -4.39 5.68 19.92
N SER A 147 -4.51 6.28 21.11
CA SER A 147 -5.20 7.56 21.31
C SER A 147 -4.46 8.78 20.76
N GLU A 148 -3.14 8.68 20.55
CA GLU A 148 -2.32 9.79 20.02
C GLU A 148 -2.29 9.85 18.48
N ILE A 149 -2.61 8.73 17.82
CA ILE A 149 -2.52 8.59 16.36
C ILE A 149 -3.87 8.83 15.68
N MET A 150 -4.98 8.63 16.40
CA MET A 150 -6.32 8.90 15.90
C MET A 150 -6.95 10.08 16.60
N PRO A 151 -7.54 11.05 15.88
CA PRO A 151 -8.33 12.09 16.52
C PRO A 151 -9.45 11.43 17.34
N HIS A 152 -9.51 11.83 18.62
CA HIS A 152 -10.42 11.30 19.61
C HIS A 152 -11.85 11.12 19.08
N ASN A 153 -12.25 9.88 18.89
CA ASN A 153 -13.65 9.53 19.05
C ASN A 153 -13.74 8.29 19.95
N LYS A 154 -14.50 8.43 21.01
CA LYS A 154 -14.62 7.62 22.21
C LYS A 154 -14.63 6.10 21.93
N LEU A 155 -13.69 5.38 22.57
CA LEU A 155 -13.85 3.94 22.87
C LEU A 155 -15.14 3.76 23.70
N GLN A 156 -16.20 3.33 23.07
CA GLN A 156 -17.40 2.86 23.75
C GLN A 156 -17.87 1.55 23.11
N ALA A 157 -17.99 0.55 23.97
CA ALA A 157 -18.78 -0.68 23.85
C ALA A 157 -18.34 -1.76 22.82
N PRO A 158 -18.82 -3.02 22.97
CA PRO A 158 -18.51 -4.13 22.08
C PRO A 158 -18.94 -3.85 20.63
N PRO A 159 -18.43 -4.60 19.66
CA PRO A 159 -18.52 -4.25 18.23
C PRO A 159 -19.98 -4.17 17.79
N GLU A 160 -20.53 -2.96 17.77
CA GLU A 160 -21.77 -2.76 17.05
C GLU A 160 -21.45 -2.78 15.55
N THR A 161 -22.10 -3.68 14.86
CA THR A 161 -22.06 -3.72 13.40
C THR A 161 -22.32 -2.31 12.86
N PRO A 162 -21.41 -1.72 12.09
CA PRO A 162 -21.63 -0.36 11.56
C PRO A 162 -22.99 -0.28 10.86
N PRO A 163 -23.83 0.69 11.15
CA PRO A 163 -25.16 0.77 10.58
C PRO A 163 -25.11 0.76 9.06
N GLY A 164 -25.87 -0.11 8.45
CA GLY A 164 -25.95 -0.26 6.99
C GLY A 164 -24.88 -1.13 6.34
N VAL A 165 -24.01 -1.78 7.13
CA VAL A 165 -23.05 -2.77 6.61
C VAL A 165 -23.66 -4.16 6.67
N SER A 166 -23.72 -4.86 5.53
CA SER A 166 -24.27 -6.21 5.43
C SER A 166 -23.29 -7.29 5.91
N GLY A 167 -23.76 -8.51 6.17
CA GLY A 167 -22.91 -9.62 6.61
C GLY A 167 -21.77 -9.97 5.62
N ILE A 168 -22.02 -9.87 4.32
CA ILE A 168 -20.97 -10.08 3.30
C ILE A 168 -19.93 -8.96 3.32
N GLU A 169 -20.38 -7.73 3.52
CA GLU A 169 -19.50 -6.57 3.63
C GLU A 169 -18.62 -6.65 4.90
N LEU A 170 -19.15 -7.12 6.02
CA LEU A 170 -18.37 -7.39 7.24
C LEU A 170 -17.29 -8.46 6.99
N ARG A 171 -17.61 -9.54 6.28
CA ARG A 171 -16.61 -10.55 5.91
C ARG A 171 -15.52 -9.97 5.04
N ILE A 172 -15.86 -9.08 4.10
CA ILE A 172 -14.88 -8.38 3.24
C ILE A 172 -13.98 -7.47 4.07
N ILE A 173 -14.53 -6.71 5.01
CA ILE A 173 -13.76 -5.89 5.95
C ILE A 173 -12.77 -6.77 6.72
N GLY A 174 -13.22 -7.89 7.27
CA GLY A 174 -12.37 -8.83 7.99
C GLY A 174 -11.25 -9.43 7.14
N PHE A 175 -11.53 -9.80 5.89
CA PHE A 175 -10.51 -10.29 4.96
C PHE A 175 -9.48 -9.22 4.60
N ILE A 176 -9.92 -7.97 4.43
CA ILE A 176 -9.01 -6.84 4.16
C ILE A 176 -8.07 -6.61 5.35
N ALA A 177 -8.58 -6.65 6.57
CA ALA A 177 -7.77 -6.50 7.77
C ALA A 177 -6.77 -7.66 7.96
N GLN A 178 -7.10 -8.86 7.50
CA GLN A 178 -6.20 -10.02 7.46
C GLN A 178 -5.20 -9.96 6.29
N GLY A 179 -5.21 -8.91 5.47
CA GLY A 179 -4.26 -8.73 4.37
C GLY A 179 -4.59 -9.49 3.08
N TYR A 180 -5.78 -10.08 2.94
CA TYR A 180 -6.16 -10.77 1.70
C TYR A 180 -6.25 -9.80 0.53
N SER A 181 -5.72 -10.17 -0.64
CA SER A 181 -5.89 -9.41 -1.88
C SER A 181 -7.34 -9.50 -2.39
N THR A 182 -7.71 -8.60 -3.31
CA THR A 182 -9.04 -8.63 -3.93
C THR A 182 -9.32 -9.96 -4.62
N CYS A 183 -8.31 -10.56 -5.25
CA CYS A 183 -8.40 -11.87 -5.89
C CYS A 183 -8.69 -12.98 -4.88
N GLN A 184 -7.98 -13.01 -3.77
CA GLN A 184 -8.19 -13.97 -2.69
C GLN A 184 -9.56 -13.80 -2.00
N ILE A 185 -10.03 -12.55 -1.86
CA ILE A 185 -11.37 -12.26 -1.34
C ILE A 185 -12.43 -12.79 -2.29
N ALA A 186 -12.26 -12.56 -3.60
CA ALA A 186 -13.16 -13.05 -4.63
C ALA A 186 -13.25 -14.59 -4.59
N GLU A 187 -12.11 -15.26 -4.50
CA GLU A 187 -12.03 -16.72 -4.38
C GLU A 187 -12.73 -17.24 -3.11
N LYS A 188 -12.43 -16.65 -1.95
CA LYS A 188 -13.05 -17.06 -0.66
C LYS A 188 -14.56 -16.83 -0.59
N LEU A 189 -15.06 -15.88 -1.36
CA LEU A 189 -16.49 -15.56 -1.42
C LEU A 189 -17.19 -16.19 -2.62
N SER A 190 -16.45 -16.90 -3.48
CA SER A 190 -16.96 -17.49 -4.73
C SER A 190 -17.65 -16.45 -5.63
N ILE A 191 -17.05 -15.27 -5.76
CA ILE A 191 -17.52 -14.16 -6.60
C ILE A 191 -16.43 -13.75 -7.60
N THR A 192 -16.79 -12.93 -8.61
CA THR A 192 -15.80 -12.40 -9.54
C THR A 192 -14.93 -11.31 -8.91
N ASN A 193 -13.72 -11.10 -9.45
CA ASN A 193 -12.85 -9.99 -9.02
C ASN A 193 -13.52 -8.62 -9.16
N GLY A 194 -14.31 -8.43 -10.21
CA GLY A 194 -15.10 -7.21 -10.42
C GLY A 194 -16.13 -7.00 -9.32
N THR A 195 -16.84 -8.06 -8.95
CA THR A 195 -17.82 -8.03 -7.85
C THR A 195 -17.15 -7.72 -6.52
N ALA A 196 -15.99 -8.34 -6.23
CA ALA A 196 -15.23 -8.07 -5.01
C ALA A 196 -14.77 -6.60 -4.93
N ARG A 197 -14.28 -6.02 -6.04
CA ARG A 197 -13.92 -4.59 -6.11
C ARG A 197 -15.11 -3.68 -5.82
N ASN A 198 -16.26 -3.98 -6.42
CA ASN A 198 -17.47 -3.21 -6.18
C ASN A 198 -17.87 -3.24 -4.70
N TYR A 199 -17.87 -4.40 -4.07
CA TYR A 199 -18.13 -4.51 -2.64
C TYR A 199 -17.14 -3.72 -1.80
N ILE A 200 -15.84 -3.81 -2.08
CA ILE A 200 -14.81 -3.04 -1.37
C ILE A 200 -15.07 -1.54 -1.49
N SER A 201 -15.37 -1.05 -2.70
CA SER A 201 -15.66 0.37 -2.93
C SER A 201 -16.94 0.83 -2.21
N VAL A 202 -17.97 0.00 -2.21
CA VAL A 202 -19.23 0.29 -1.50
C VAL A 202 -19.00 0.35 0.01
N VAL A 203 -18.28 -0.63 0.54
CA VAL A 203 -17.95 -0.69 1.98
C VAL A 203 -17.15 0.53 2.40
N MET A 204 -16.08 0.88 1.68
CA MET A 204 -15.27 2.06 1.99
C MET A 204 -16.12 3.33 2.07
N ARG A 205 -17.05 3.50 1.13
CA ARG A 205 -17.98 4.64 1.13
C ARG A 205 -18.93 4.61 2.34
N LYS A 206 -19.47 3.43 2.68
CA LYS A 206 -20.39 3.26 3.82
C LYS A 206 -19.75 3.59 5.15
N VAL A 207 -18.49 3.18 5.33
CA VAL A 207 -17.76 3.41 6.60
C VAL A 207 -16.95 4.72 6.58
N GLY A 208 -17.02 5.50 5.50
CA GLY A 208 -16.41 6.84 5.41
C GLY A 208 -14.89 6.84 5.28
N VAL A 209 -14.30 5.79 4.70
CA VAL A 209 -12.85 5.69 4.49
C VAL A 209 -12.48 5.83 3.02
N SER A 210 -11.30 6.39 2.74
CA SER A 210 -10.86 6.74 1.38
C SER A 210 -10.06 5.64 0.70
N ASN A 211 -9.48 4.71 1.47
CA ASN A 211 -8.60 3.67 0.93
C ASN A 211 -8.66 2.38 1.75
N ARG A 212 -8.04 1.34 1.19
CA ARG A 212 -8.03 0.00 1.74
C ARG A 212 -7.30 -0.10 3.08
N SER A 213 -6.24 0.70 3.27
CA SER A 213 -5.49 0.73 4.54
C SER A 213 -6.35 1.30 5.66
N GLN A 214 -7.07 2.39 5.38
CA GLN A 214 -8.03 2.95 6.34
C GLN A 214 -9.17 1.98 6.64
N LEU A 215 -9.60 1.18 5.65
CA LEU A 215 -10.61 0.14 5.87
C LEU A 215 -10.08 -0.99 6.77
N ALA A 216 -8.81 -1.39 6.60
CA ALA A 216 -8.17 -2.35 7.49
C ALA A 216 -8.06 -1.82 8.92
N LEU A 217 -7.66 -0.55 9.08
CA LEU A 217 -7.61 0.13 10.37
C LEU A 217 -8.99 0.25 11.02
N PHE A 218 -10.00 0.60 10.23
CA PHE A 218 -11.38 0.63 10.67
C PHE A 218 -11.82 -0.72 11.25
N ALA A 219 -11.48 -1.83 10.57
CA ALA A 219 -11.81 -3.18 11.04
C ALA A 219 -11.16 -3.51 12.39
N VAL A 220 -9.88 -3.16 12.56
CA VAL A 220 -9.16 -3.36 13.83
C VAL A 220 -9.77 -2.52 14.93
N HIS A 221 -10.06 -1.24 14.64
CA HIS A 221 -10.67 -0.31 15.59
C HIS A 221 -12.03 -0.78 16.13
N HIS A 222 -12.84 -1.39 15.26
CA HIS A 222 -14.18 -1.85 15.60
C HIS A 222 -14.21 -3.33 16.04
N GLY A 223 -13.05 -3.96 16.26
CA GLY A 223 -12.98 -5.36 16.70
C GLY A 223 -13.56 -6.36 15.70
N LEU A 224 -13.59 -5.99 14.40
CA LEU A 224 -14.16 -6.82 13.33
C LEU A 224 -13.15 -7.86 12.81
N VAL A 225 -11.99 -7.96 13.43
CA VAL A 225 -10.96 -8.95 13.14
C VAL A 225 -10.83 -9.86 14.34
N PRO A 226 -10.90 -11.19 14.19
CA PRO A 226 -10.55 -12.09 15.27
C PRO A 226 -9.07 -11.91 15.61
N LEU A 227 -8.78 -11.70 16.89
CA LEU A 227 -7.43 -11.64 17.45
C LEU A 227 -6.74 -13.00 17.35
#